data_12e96d1dd5de2772e3cf8a0730d2742b
#
_entry.id   12e96d1dd5de2772e3cf8a0730d2742b
#
_cell.length_a   1.000
_cell.length_b   1.000
_cell.length_c   1.000
_cell.angle_alpha   90.00
_cell.angle_beta   90.00
_cell.angle_gamma   90.00
#
_symmetry.space_group_name_H-M   'P 1'
#
loop_
_entity.id
_entity.type
_entity.pdbx_description
1 polymer ?
#
loop_
_entity_poly.entity_id
_entity_poly.type
_entity_poly.pdbx_seq_one_letter_code
_entity_poly.pdbx_strand_id
1 'polypeptide(L)'
;MAQARYAIAGQPVTHSLSPLLFGLVVANLEKFKGRVDLKFASSSLHLIETKTIEDALGWSYSLATPRICNWEYTGVPFGKFRTETLVSKAIAHAVEVEDCEAMLVSNFDSMIDFTSGAYNLYLEQAVKQNLPTNILENEVFLNLTSPLKHQLSSDAVSAVDDSMKIQSVNSLRWDGRSWWCAGVDGLGIVSLANHFGIFAEKGAVLGLCGGGGAARSTADAWINAGGRVRTFLGKRKLELPTKTEFDVSSDPLDMAVNFDEMPCMSDDFMACSFQINPSYSRFEGDLQTRFESLRSQPLDGRWMLVAQHLEAWKCLWAPQYAQLLPSVGLLLTQLVHAENLLESYT
;
A
#
# COMPACT_ATOMS: atom_id res chain seq x y z
N MET A 1 -11.34 -8.10 21.89
CA MET A 1 -10.92 -7.68 20.54
C MET A 1 -9.94 -6.53 20.69
N ALA A 2 -8.74 -6.72 20.17
CA ALA A 2 -7.69 -5.70 20.21
C ALA A 2 -8.05 -4.50 19.32
N GLN A 3 -7.69 -3.31 19.75
CA GLN A 3 -7.81 -2.08 18.97
C GLN A 3 -6.40 -1.63 18.56
N ALA A 4 -6.01 -1.95 17.34
CA ALA A 4 -4.74 -1.47 16.80
C ALA A 4 -4.81 0.02 16.46
N ARG A 5 -3.72 0.72 16.70
CA ARG A 5 -3.54 2.12 16.32
C ARG A 5 -2.85 2.16 14.96
N TYR A 6 -3.32 3.01 14.10
CA TYR A 6 -2.74 3.18 12.77
C TYR A 6 -2.34 4.62 12.52
N ALA A 7 -1.19 4.81 11.89
CA ALA A 7 -0.79 6.11 11.37
C ALA A 7 -0.09 5.99 10.01
N ILE A 8 -0.11 7.10 9.28
CA ILE A 8 0.86 7.37 8.22
C ILE A 8 1.69 8.58 8.61
N ALA A 9 3.01 8.49 8.43
CA ALA A 9 3.96 9.55 8.75
C ALA A 9 4.74 9.99 7.50
N GLY A 10 4.99 11.30 7.40
CA GLY A 10 5.73 11.94 6.32
C GLY A 10 5.35 13.38 6.11
N GLN A 11 5.81 13.99 5.02
CA GLN A 11 5.45 15.37 4.68
C GLN A 11 5.54 15.61 3.16
N PRO A 12 4.43 16.03 2.51
CA PRO A 12 3.08 16.19 3.05
C PRO A 12 2.38 14.84 3.25
N VAL A 13 1.43 14.76 4.17
CA VAL A 13 0.70 13.52 4.48
C VAL A 13 -0.81 13.72 4.63
N THR A 14 -1.26 14.97 4.71
CA THR A 14 -2.67 15.31 4.99
C THR A 14 -3.66 14.77 3.95
N HIS A 15 -3.22 14.57 2.70
CA HIS A 15 -4.02 14.06 1.59
C HIS A 15 -4.03 12.53 1.46
N SER A 16 -3.34 11.81 2.34
CA SER A 16 -3.16 10.36 2.20
C SER A 16 -4.47 9.59 2.40
N LEU A 17 -4.76 8.65 1.49
CA LEU A 17 -5.88 7.71 1.58
C LEU A 17 -5.58 6.48 2.45
N SER A 18 -4.34 6.30 2.92
CA SER A 18 -3.93 5.13 3.71
C SER A 18 -4.73 4.93 5.00
N PRO A 19 -5.11 5.96 5.78
CA PRO A 19 -5.98 5.77 6.94
C PRO A 19 -7.36 5.21 6.58
N LEU A 20 -7.91 5.65 5.45
CA LEU A 20 -9.20 5.16 4.95
C LEU A 20 -9.10 3.69 4.55
N LEU A 21 -8.04 3.31 3.84
CA LEU A 21 -7.76 1.91 3.47
C LEU A 21 -7.58 1.01 4.69
N PHE A 22 -6.83 1.45 5.69
CA PHE A 22 -6.68 0.70 6.93
C PHE A 22 -8.05 0.43 7.58
N GLY A 23 -8.88 1.45 7.69
CA GLY A 23 -10.22 1.31 8.25
C GLY A 23 -11.12 0.36 7.45
N LEU A 24 -11.06 0.41 6.11
CA LEU A 24 -11.81 -0.50 5.23
C LEU A 24 -11.36 -1.96 5.39
N VAL A 25 -10.05 -2.22 5.47
CA VAL A 25 -9.55 -3.58 5.69
C VAL A 25 -10.01 -4.12 7.04
N VAL A 26 -9.87 -3.34 8.13
CA VAL A 26 -10.31 -3.79 9.45
C VAL A 26 -11.82 -4.04 9.47
N ALA A 27 -12.63 -3.16 8.86
CA ALA A 27 -14.08 -3.34 8.80
C ALA A 27 -14.49 -4.59 7.99
N ASN A 28 -13.76 -4.94 6.92
CA ASN A 28 -13.97 -6.20 6.22
C ASN A 28 -13.59 -7.40 7.10
N LEU A 29 -12.47 -7.34 7.82
CA LEU A 29 -12.05 -8.39 8.73
C LEU A 29 -13.04 -8.60 9.88
N GLU A 30 -13.69 -7.55 10.38
CA GLU A 30 -14.72 -7.65 11.43
C GLU A 30 -15.94 -8.47 11.00
N LYS A 31 -16.21 -8.63 9.70
CA LYS A 31 -17.28 -9.52 9.20
C LYS A 31 -17.03 -10.98 9.60
N PHE A 32 -15.80 -11.38 9.82
CA PHE A 32 -15.40 -12.74 10.23
C PHE A 32 -15.42 -12.92 11.74
N LYS A 33 -16.60 -12.67 12.37
CA LYS A 33 -16.79 -12.76 13.82
C LYS A 33 -16.32 -14.13 14.37
N GLY A 34 -15.54 -14.10 15.45
CA GLY A 34 -14.98 -15.29 16.09
C GLY A 34 -13.71 -15.85 15.43
N ARG A 35 -13.31 -15.36 14.25
CA ARG A 35 -12.06 -15.73 13.58
C ARG A 35 -11.02 -14.61 13.61
N VAL A 36 -11.48 -13.37 13.77
CA VAL A 36 -10.65 -12.16 13.84
C VAL A 36 -10.87 -11.49 15.17
N ASP A 37 -9.78 -11.22 15.88
CA ASP A 37 -9.78 -10.51 17.17
C ASP A 37 -9.25 -9.09 17.01
N LEU A 38 -9.77 -8.37 16.03
CA LEU A 38 -9.42 -6.98 15.72
C LEU A 38 -10.70 -6.17 15.59
N LYS A 39 -10.69 -4.93 16.07
CA LYS A 39 -11.83 -4.02 16.01
C LYS A 39 -11.41 -2.67 15.43
N PHE A 40 -12.24 -2.14 14.52
CA PHE A 40 -12.09 -0.81 13.98
C PHE A 40 -12.59 0.27 14.93
N ALA A 41 -11.82 1.35 15.03
CA ALA A 41 -12.29 2.61 15.56
C ALA A 41 -11.60 3.76 14.83
N SER A 42 -12.37 4.70 14.31
CA SER A 42 -11.82 5.87 13.60
C SER A 42 -10.90 6.73 14.49
N SER A 43 -11.09 6.70 15.80
CA SER A 43 -10.21 7.34 16.76
C SER A 43 -8.80 6.73 16.83
N SER A 44 -8.60 5.57 16.23
CA SER A 44 -7.28 4.91 16.12
C SER A 44 -6.52 5.26 14.84
N LEU A 45 -7.07 6.07 13.96
CA LEU A 45 -6.46 6.51 12.71
C LEU A 45 -5.76 7.86 12.87
N HIS A 46 -4.53 7.98 12.34
CA HIS A 46 -3.72 9.18 12.52
C HIS A 46 -2.95 9.60 11.28
N LEU A 47 -2.64 10.92 11.23
CA LEU A 47 -1.71 11.54 10.31
C LEU A 47 -0.59 12.20 11.12
N ILE A 48 0.66 11.83 10.86
CA ILE A 48 1.84 12.39 11.52
C ILE A 48 2.64 13.17 10.49
N GLU A 49 2.42 14.49 10.46
CA GLU A 49 3.18 15.37 9.57
C GLU A 49 4.55 15.64 10.17
N THR A 50 5.57 14.96 9.65
CA THR A 50 6.95 15.06 10.12
C THR A 50 7.97 14.80 9.03
N LYS A 51 9.20 15.31 9.23
CA LYS A 51 10.38 15.05 8.38
C LYS A 51 11.37 14.08 9.01
N THR A 52 11.12 13.63 10.25
CA THR A 52 12.06 12.80 11.01
C THR A 52 11.42 11.49 11.41
N ILE A 53 12.21 10.42 11.33
CA ILE A 53 11.75 9.08 11.74
C ILE A 53 11.55 9.02 13.26
N GLU A 54 12.33 9.77 14.03
CA GLU A 54 12.25 9.83 15.49
C GLU A 54 10.88 10.32 15.95
N ASP A 55 10.32 11.35 15.31
CA ASP A 55 8.99 11.85 15.64
C ASP A 55 7.91 10.81 15.32
N ALA A 56 8.04 10.12 14.17
CA ALA A 56 7.11 9.07 13.75
C ALA A 56 7.12 7.90 14.74
N LEU A 57 8.30 7.44 15.19
CA LEU A 57 8.44 6.38 16.18
C LEU A 57 8.02 6.86 17.57
N GLY A 58 8.38 8.09 17.95
CA GLY A 58 8.04 8.69 19.24
C GLY A 58 6.53 8.78 19.46
N TRP A 59 5.76 9.06 18.41
CA TRP A 59 4.31 9.04 18.49
C TRP A 59 3.76 7.68 18.94
N SER A 60 4.37 6.59 18.54
CA SER A 60 3.90 5.23 18.86
C SER A 60 3.98 4.90 20.33
N TYR A 61 4.92 5.50 21.07
CA TYR A 61 5.04 5.37 22.52
C TYR A 61 4.11 6.31 23.27
N SER A 62 3.55 7.31 22.60
CA SER A 62 2.61 8.24 23.20
C SER A 62 1.28 7.54 23.44
N LEU A 63 0.77 7.64 24.67
CA LEU A 63 -0.60 7.25 25.01
C LEU A 63 -1.64 8.30 24.58
N ALA A 64 -1.18 9.45 24.09
CA ALA A 64 -2.08 10.44 23.51
C ALA A 64 -2.80 9.81 22.31
N THR A 65 -4.09 9.98 22.24
CA THR A 65 -4.89 9.61 21.08
C THR A 65 -4.89 10.78 20.09
N PRO A 66 -3.92 10.85 19.16
CA PRO A 66 -4.00 11.82 18.09
C PRO A 66 -5.28 11.52 17.28
N ARG A 67 -5.78 12.51 16.62
CA ARG A 67 -7.01 12.40 15.85
C ARG A 67 -6.70 12.71 14.41
N ILE A 68 -7.44 12.11 13.49
CA ILE A 68 -7.38 12.39 12.06
C ILE A 68 -8.02 13.78 11.75
N CYS A 69 -7.64 14.81 12.50
CA CYS A 69 -8.32 16.10 12.49
C CYS A 69 -7.85 17.06 11.40
N ASN A 70 -6.70 16.83 10.82
CA ASN A 70 -6.11 17.63 9.73
C ASN A 70 -6.07 16.87 8.40
N TRP A 71 -6.87 15.85 8.24
CA TRP A 71 -6.99 15.18 6.97
C TRP A 71 -7.74 16.07 5.99
N GLU A 72 -7.10 16.36 4.90
CA GLU A 72 -7.61 17.24 3.84
C GLU A 72 -7.96 16.40 2.61
N TYR A 73 -9.07 15.70 2.69
CA TYR A 73 -9.60 15.11 1.48
C TYR A 73 -10.04 16.24 0.53
N THR A 74 -9.54 16.24 -0.70
CA THR A 74 -9.85 17.27 -1.71
C THR A 74 -9.29 18.67 -1.45
N GLY A 75 -8.35 18.84 -0.52
CA GLY A 75 -7.79 20.14 -0.15
C GLY A 75 -8.73 20.99 0.70
N VAL A 76 -9.85 20.42 1.19
CA VAL A 76 -10.79 21.09 2.09
C VAL A 76 -10.83 20.34 3.42
N PRO A 77 -10.37 20.94 4.53
CA PRO A 77 -10.42 20.29 5.82
C PRO A 77 -11.87 20.16 6.30
N PHE A 78 -12.25 18.97 6.75
CA PHE A 78 -13.58 18.72 7.32
C PHE A 78 -13.82 19.38 8.68
N GLY A 79 -12.76 19.86 9.31
CA GLY A 79 -12.79 20.37 10.68
C GLY A 79 -12.71 19.27 11.75
N LYS A 80 -12.09 19.61 12.86
CA LYS A 80 -11.62 18.72 13.89
C LYS A 80 -12.65 17.69 14.42
N PHE A 81 -13.90 18.11 14.59
CA PHE A 81 -14.95 17.26 15.17
C PHE A 81 -15.75 16.48 14.12
N ARG A 82 -15.62 16.83 12.85
CA ARG A 82 -16.37 16.18 11.77
C ARG A 82 -15.60 15.06 11.11
N THR A 83 -14.27 15.17 11.04
CA THR A 83 -13.41 14.25 10.30
C THR A 83 -13.58 12.81 10.76
N GLU A 84 -13.46 12.51 12.06
CA GLU A 84 -13.62 11.14 12.58
C GLU A 84 -15.00 10.57 12.28
N THR A 85 -16.05 11.38 12.45
CA THR A 85 -17.44 10.95 12.18
C THR A 85 -17.66 10.69 10.70
N LEU A 86 -17.12 11.52 9.81
CA LEU A 86 -17.29 11.38 8.37
C LEU A 86 -16.49 10.16 7.85
N VAL A 87 -15.26 9.98 8.32
CA VAL A 87 -14.45 8.79 7.98
C VAL A 87 -15.14 7.51 8.44
N SER A 88 -15.65 7.46 9.67
CA SER A 88 -16.43 6.31 10.16
C SER A 88 -17.65 6.00 9.30
N LYS A 89 -18.41 7.05 8.91
CA LYS A 89 -19.58 6.90 8.05
C LYS A 89 -19.20 6.41 6.66
N ALA A 90 -18.10 6.94 6.09
CA ALA A 90 -17.63 6.56 4.77
C ALA A 90 -17.20 5.09 4.76
N ILE A 91 -16.46 4.64 5.78
CA ILE A 91 -16.05 3.25 5.91
C ILE A 91 -17.27 2.33 6.11
N ALA A 92 -18.18 2.67 7.02
CA ALA A 92 -19.38 1.87 7.27
C ALA A 92 -20.27 1.74 6.03
N HIS A 93 -20.39 2.83 5.23
CA HIS A 93 -21.12 2.78 3.98
C HIS A 93 -20.42 1.91 2.92
N ALA A 94 -19.13 2.12 2.74
CA ALA A 94 -18.36 1.47 1.69
C ALA A 94 -18.18 -0.04 1.95
N VAL A 95 -18.05 -0.47 3.20
CA VAL A 95 -17.87 -1.89 3.55
C VAL A 95 -19.09 -2.74 3.25
N GLU A 96 -20.28 -2.15 3.14
CA GLU A 96 -21.51 -2.85 2.71
C GLU A 96 -21.51 -3.17 1.20
N VAL A 97 -20.60 -2.56 0.44
CA VAL A 97 -20.38 -2.90 -0.97
C VAL A 97 -19.58 -4.20 -1.01
N GLU A 98 -20.25 -5.29 -1.39
CA GLU A 98 -19.65 -6.63 -1.45
C GLU A 98 -19.26 -7.03 -2.88
N ASP A 99 -19.98 -6.50 -3.86
CA ASP A 99 -19.70 -6.76 -5.27
C ASP A 99 -18.65 -5.79 -5.78
N CYS A 100 -17.56 -6.35 -6.33
CA CYS A 100 -16.65 -5.55 -7.14
C CYS A 100 -17.40 -5.09 -8.38
N GLU A 101 -17.20 -3.84 -8.80
CA GLU A 101 -17.60 -3.43 -10.13
C GLU A 101 -17.01 -4.42 -11.14
N ALA A 102 -17.86 -5.10 -11.91
CA ALA A 102 -17.46 -6.18 -12.82
C ALA A 102 -16.30 -5.81 -13.75
N MET A 103 -16.11 -4.52 -13.95
CA MET A 103 -15.07 -3.95 -14.77
C MET A 103 -13.73 -3.75 -14.07
N LEU A 104 -13.66 -3.84 -12.73
CA LEU A 104 -12.43 -3.82 -11.95
C LEU A 104 -11.93 -5.25 -11.64
N VAL A 105 -12.81 -6.23 -11.79
CA VAL A 105 -12.45 -7.64 -11.66
C VAL A 105 -11.84 -8.10 -12.97
N SER A 106 -10.57 -8.41 -12.99
CA SER A 106 -10.01 -9.20 -14.07
C SER A 106 -10.58 -10.61 -13.98
N ASN A 107 -10.77 -11.30 -15.11
CA ASN A 107 -11.15 -12.71 -15.13
C ASN A 107 -10.21 -13.60 -14.29
N PHE A 108 -9.13 -13.05 -13.82
CA PHE A 108 -8.10 -13.65 -12.97
C PHE A 108 -8.50 -13.70 -11.50
N ASP A 109 -9.24 -12.72 -10.97
CA ASP A 109 -9.66 -12.72 -9.56
C ASP A 109 -10.57 -13.93 -9.23
N SER A 110 -11.30 -14.42 -10.23
CA SER A 110 -12.12 -15.64 -10.10
C SER A 110 -11.32 -16.95 -10.19
N MET A 111 -10.05 -16.89 -10.62
CA MET A 111 -9.20 -18.06 -10.82
C MET A 111 -8.08 -18.18 -9.78
N ILE A 112 -7.78 -17.12 -9.05
CA ILE A 112 -6.91 -17.22 -7.87
C ILE A 112 -7.79 -17.78 -6.76
N ASP A 113 -7.94 -19.08 -6.79
CA ASP A 113 -8.27 -19.83 -5.61
C ASP A 113 -7.21 -19.44 -4.58
N PHE A 114 -7.56 -18.56 -3.65
CA PHE A 114 -6.77 -18.26 -2.45
C PHE A 114 -6.74 -19.53 -1.60
N THR A 115 -6.28 -20.61 -2.23
CA THR A 115 -6.16 -21.89 -1.57
C THR A 115 -5.25 -21.73 -0.39
N SER A 116 -5.54 -22.50 0.60
CA SER A 116 -4.80 -22.75 1.83
C SER A 116 -3.26 -22.67 1.70
N GLY A 117 -2.68 -22.82 0.52
CA GLY A 117 -1.25 -22.74 0.26
C GLY A 117 -0.63 -21.34 0.42
N ALA A 118 -1.24 -20.30 -0.14
CA ALA A 118 -0.70 -18.94 -0.04
C ALA A 118 -0.79 -18.39 1.40
N TYR A 119 -1.88 -18.71 2.10
CA TYR A 119 -2.04 -18.39 3.51
C TYR A 119 -0.97 -19.03 4.38
N ASN A 120 -0.77 -20.31 4.20
CA ASN A 120 0.24 -21.06 4.95
C ASN A 120 1.63 -20.48 4.70
N LEU A 121 1.91 -20.00 3.48
CA LEU A 121 3.20 -19.41 3.13
C LEU A 121 3.49 -18.13 3.93
N TYR A 122 2.55 -17.19 4.00
CA TYR A 122 2.75 -15.94 4.76
C TYR A 122 2.89 -16.20 6.26
N LEU A 123 2.03 -17.06 6.81
CA LEU A 123 2.10 -17.42 8.21
C LEU A 123 3.38 -18.20 8.54
N GLU A 124 3.77 -19.17 7.70
CA GLU A 124 5.01 -19.91 7.88
C GLU A 124 6.23 -19.00 7.81
N GLN A 125 6.25 -18.04 6.90
CA GLN A 125 7.32 -17.07 6.80
C GLN A 125 7.38 -16.17 8.04
N ALA A 126 6.25 -15.69 8.52
CA ALA A 126 6.17 -14.91 9.75
C ALA A 126 6.72 -15.68 10.96
N VAL A 127 6.33 -16.96 11.11
CA VAL A 127 6.84 -17.82 12.19
C VAL A 127 8.35 -18.04 12.06
N LYS A 128 8.86 -18.29 10.85
CA LYS A 128 10.32 -18.44 10.61
C LYS A 128 11.12 -17.19 10.97
N GLN A 129 10.52 -16.02 10.80
CA GLN A 129 11.12 -14.72 11.13
C GLN A 129 10.90 -14.30 12.59
N ASN A 130 10.18 -15.11 13.39
CA ASN A 130 9.73 -14.78 14.74
C ASN A 130 8.83 -13.53 14.80
N LEU A 131 8.16 -13.18 13.70
CA LEU A 131 7.18 -12.11 13.68
C LEU A 131 5.96 -12.53 14.52
N PRO A 132 5.49 -11.71 15.46
CA PRO A 132 4.29 -12.02 16.23
C PRO A 132 3.07 -12.19 15.33
N THR A 133 2.34 -13.29 15.51
CA THR A 133 1.13 -13.61 14.72
C THR A 133 -0.16 -13.30 15.47
N ASN A 134 -0.09 -12.81 16.71
CA ASN A 134 -1.22 -12.32 17.48
C ASN A 134 -1.17 -10.80 17.54
N ILE A 135 -2.31 -10.15 17.41
CA ILE A 135 -2.43 -8.70 17.59
C ILE A 135 -2.83 -8.45 19.04
N LEU A 136 -1.97 -7.71 19.75
CA LEU A 136 -2.21 -7.30 21.13
C LEU A 136 -2.89 -5.93 21.18
N GLU A 137 -3.47 -5.62 22.31
CA GLU A 137 -4.02 -4.29 22.56
C GLU A 137 -2.91 -3.23 22.53
N ASN A 138 -3.20 -2.09 21.89
CA ASN A 138 -2.27 -0.97 21.71
C ASN A 138 -1.08 -1.21 20.76
N GLU A 139 -1.11 -2.23 19.94
CA GLU A 139 -0.16 -2.33 18.83
C GLU A 139 -0.29 -1.13 17.87
N VAL A 140 0.82 -0.80 17.21
CA VAL A 140 0.87 0.30 16.26
C VAL A 140 1.25 -0.23 14.87
N PHE A 141 0.44 0.11 13.89
CA PHE A 141 0.71 -0.08 12.48
C PHE A 141 1.01 1.28 11.85
N LEU A 142 2.14 1.40 11.20
CA LEU A 142 2.63 2.68 10.72
C LEU A 142 3.11 2.57 9.27
N ASN A 143 2.57 3.42 8.40
CA ASN A 143 3.16 3.61 7.08
C ASN A 143 4.10 4.83 7.08
N LEU A 144 5.18 4.72 6.31
CA LEU A 144 6.10 5.81 6.05
C LEU A 144 5.99 6.27 4.60
N THR A 145 5.91 7.58 4.41
CA THR A 145 6.04 8.19 3.09
C THR A 145 7.25 9.13 3.04
N SER A 146 7.43 9.87 1.96
CA SER A 146 8.53 10.83 1.82
C SER A 146 8.50 11.85 2.99
N PRO A 147 9.67 12.23 3.53
CA PRO A 147 11.03 11.79 3.24
C PRO A 147 11.53 10.64 4.13
N LEU A 148 10.68 9.91 4.83
CA LEU A 148 11.08 9.02 5.94
C LEU A 148 11.64 7.65 5.51
N LYS A 149 11.26 7.14 4.33
CA LYS A 149 11.53 5.77 3.87
C LYS A 149 13.02 5.34 3.94
N HIS A 150 13.94 6.29 3.85
CA HIS A 150 15.39 6.04 3.87
C HIS A 150 16.07 6.36 5.19
N GLN A 151 15.33 6.85 6.19
CA GLN A 151 15.90 7.32 7.46
C GLN A 151 16.04 6.20 8.50
N LEU A 152 15.34 5.08 8.31
CA LEU A 152 15.41 3.98 9.27
C LEU A 152 16.69 3.17 9.04
N SER A 153 17.57 3.15 10.03
CA SER A 153 18.87 2.46 10.00
C SER A 153 19.25 1.89 11.37
N SER A 154 18.26 1.52 12.19
CA SER A 154 18.49 1.11 13.58
C SER A 154 18.50 -0.40 13.73
N ASP A 155 19.51 -0.95 14.43
CA ASP A 155 19.55 -2.35 14.86
C ASP A 155 18.42 -2.73 15.85
N ALA A 156 17.70 -1.73 16.36
CA ALA A 156 16.55 -1.94 17.24
C ALA A 156 15.26 -2.29 16.45
N VAL A 157 15.31 -2.31 15.14
CA VAL A 157 14.17 -2.65 14.26
C VAL A 157 14.49 -3.92 13.49
N SER A 158 13.60 -4.90 13.57
CA SER A 158 13.72 -6.16 12.82
C SER A 158 13.05 -6.03 11.45
N ALA A 159 13.82 -6.14 10.38
CA ALA A 159 13.28 -6.16 9.03
C ALA A 159 12.84 -7.58 8.65
N VAL A 160 11.65 -7.72 8.05
CA VAL A 160 11.17 -8.99 7.49
C VAL A 160 11.64 -9.21 6.05
N ASP A 161 12.29 -8.20 5.46
CA ASP A 161 12.81 -8.19 4.09
C ASP A 161 14.11 -7.37 4.00
N ASP A 162 14.60 -7.12 2.80
CA ASP A 162 15.81 -6.34 2.56
C ASP A 162 15.57 -4.81 2.51
N SER A 163 14.37 -4.33 2.90
CA SER A 163 13.99 -2.91 2.79
C SER A 163 14.91 -1.93 3.51
N MET A 164 15.51 -2.33 4.64
CA MET A 164 16.52 -1.52 5.34
C MET A 164 17.81 -1.41 4.52
N LYS A 165 18.26 -2.48 3.89
CA LYS A 165 19.48 -2.49 3.06
C LYS A 165 19.31 -1.61 1.82
N ILE A 166 18.14 -1.67 1.18
CA ILE A 166 17.82 -0.86 0.00
C ILE A 166 17.27 0.53 0.36
N GLN A 167 17.18 0.87 1.65
CA GLN A 167 16.70 2.16 2.15
C GLN A 167 15.31 2.53 1.62
N SER A 168 14.36 1.62 1.76
CA SER A 168 12.99 1.77 1.23
C SER A 168 11.91 1.28 2.19
N VAL A 169 12.16 1.35 3.48
CA VAL A 169 11.16 0.99 4.49
C VAL A 169 9.94 1.90 4.36
N ASN A 170 8.76 1.32 4.21
CA ASN A 170 7.51 2.08 4.13
C ASN A 170 6.40 1.57 5.06
N SER A 171 6.62 0.45 5.75
CA SER A 171 5.66 -0.11 6.71
C SER A 171 6.36 -0.58 7.97
N LEU A 172 5.78 -0.27 9.13
CA LEU A 172 6.26 -0.70 10.43
C LEU A 172 5.13 -1.28 11.27
N ARG A 173 5.51 -2.12 12.23
CA ARG A 173 4.64 -2.65 13.29
C ARG A 173 5.36 -2.57 14.62
N TRP A 174 4.74 -1.97 15.63
CA TRP A 174 5.11 -2.06 17.03
C TRP A 174 4.22 -3.10 17.70
N ASP A 175 4.79 -4.19 18.16
CA ASP A 175 4.08 -5.31 18.79
C ASP A 175 3.96 -5.19 20.31
N GLY A 176 4.31 -4.02 20.86
CA GLY A 176 4.38 -3.79 22.30
C GLY A 176 5.75 -4.09 22.92
N ARG A 177 6.68 -4.68 22.14
CA ARG A 177 8.04 -5.05 22.60
C ARG A 177 9.13 -4.65 21.62
N SER A 178 8.86 -4.84 20.33
CA SER A 178 9.84 -4.66 19.26
C SER A 178 9.22 -3.97 18.07
N TRP A 179 10.06 -3.27 17.31
CA TRP A 179 9.71 -2.75 16.01
C TRP A 179 10.04 -3.75 14.93
N TRP A 180 9.12 -3.90 14.00
CA TRP A 180 9.26 -4.70 12.79
C TRP A 180 9.05 -3.78 11.59
N CYS A 181 9.74 -4.04 10.47
CA CYS A 181 9.57 -3.23 9.26
C CYS A 181 9.62 -4.06 7.98
N ALA A 182 9.03 -3.47 6.94
CA ALA A 182 9.01 -4.01 5.58
C ALA A 182 8.99 -2.89 4.53
N GLY A 183 9.36 -3.24 3.29
CA GLY A 183 9.24 -2.41 2.09
C GLY A 183 8.20 -2.97 1.13
N VAL A 184 6.95 -2.58 1.28
CA VAL A 184 5.82 -3.18 0.54
C VAL A 184 5.48 -2.46 -0.78
N ASP A 185 6.13 -1.35 -1.12
CA ASP A 185 5.87 -0.64 -2.40
C ASP A 185 6.08 -1.60 -3.60
N GLY A 186 7.22 -2.29 -3.61
CA GLY A 186 7.55 -3.22 -4.68
C GLY A 186 6.69 -4.48 -4.67
N LEU A 187 6.38 -5.02 -3.50
CA LEU A 187 5.46 -6.16 -3.37
C LEU A 187 4.08 -5.81 -3.92
N GLY A 188 3.61 -4.57 -3.68
CA GLY A 188 2.37 -4.07 -4.25
C GLY A 188 2.38 -4.05 -5.77
N ILE A 189 3.49 -3.64 -6.41
CA ILE A 189 3.63 -3.66 -7.86
C ILE A 189 3.64 -5.11 -8.41
N VAL A 190 4.35 -6.03 -7.76
CA VAL A 190 4.35 -7.46 -8.16
C VAL A 190 2.95 -8.06 -8.02
N SER A 191 2.28 -7.80 -6.91
CA SER A 191 0.91 -8.26 -6.66
C SER A 191 -0.08 -7.70 -7.70
N LEU A 192 0.06 -6.42 -8.03
CA LEU A 192 -0.78 -5.76 -9.04
C LEU A 192 -0.51 -6.31 -10.45
N ALA A 193 0.75 -6.53 -10.81
CA ALA A 193 1.11 -7.16 -12.08
C ALA A 193 0.47 -8.55 -12.22
N ASN A 194 0.56 -9.36 -11.17
CA ASN A 194 -0.07 -10.68 -11.12
C ASN A 194 -1.60 -10.59 -11.29
N HIS A 195 -2.24 -9.60 -10.66
CA HIS A 195 -3.67 -9.32 -10.82
C HIS A 195 -4.06 -9.10 -12.29
N PHE A 196 -3.19 -8.45 -13.07
CA PHE A 196 -3.39 -8.20 -14.51
C PHE A 196 -2.77 -9.26 -15.42
N GLY A 197 -2.31 -10.40 -14.88
CA GLY A 197 -1.75 -11.50 -15.66
C GLY A 197 -0.32 -11.29 -16.17
N ILE A 198 0.40 -10.32 -15.60
CA ILE A 198 1.82 -10.05 -15.88
C ILE A 198 2.66 -10.70 -14.77
N PHE A 199 3.40 -11.74 -15.10
CA PHE A 199 4.09 -12.57 -14.13
C PHE A 199 5.61 -12.36 -14.17
N ALA A 200 6.16 -11.73 -13.13
CA ALA A 200 7.60 -11.55 -12.99
C ALA A 200 8.34 -12.90 -13.03
N GLU A 201 7.83 -13.94 -12.38
CA GLU A 201 8.39 -15.30 -12.37
C GLU A 201 8.53 -15.96 -13.74
N LYS A 202 7.82 -15.45 -14.76
CA LYS A 202 7.95 -15.87 -16.16
C LYS A 202 8.96 -15.02 -16.93
N GLY A 203 9.71 -14.16 -16.26
CA GLY A 203 10.74 -13.31 -16.83
C GLY A 203 10.21 -12.02 -17.47
N ALA A 204 9.00 -11.56 -17.06
CA ALA A 204 8.43 -10.32 -17.57
C ALA A 204 9.37 -9.12 -17.36
N VAL A 205 9.37 -8.20 -18.33
CA VAL A 205 10.23 -7.00 -18.34
C VAL A 205 9.47 -5.80 -17.79
N LEU A 206 9.94 -5.28 -16.67
CA LEU A 206 9.45 -4.04 -16.07
C LEU A 206 10.30 -2.84 -16.52
N GLY A 207 9.67 -1.86 -17.16
CA GLY A 207 10.24 -0.53 -17.39
C GLY A 207 10.09 0.35 -16.15
N LEU A 208 11.19 0.89 -15.63
CA LEU A 208 11.18 1.66 -14.40
C LEU A 208 11.88 3.01 -14.57
N CYS A 209 11.14 4.09 -14.32
CA CYS A 209 11.66 5.44 -14.30
C CYS A 209 11.67 5.98 -12.86
N GLY A 210 12.82 6.53 -12.42
CA GLY A 210 13.03 7.07 -11.09
C GLY A 210 13.99 6.26 -10.22
N GLY A 211 14.50 6.86 -9.13
CA GLY A 211 15.53 6.29 -8.26
C GLY A 211 15.26 6.49 -6.75
N GLY A 212 14.02 6.82 -6.38
CA GLY A 212 13.60 6.97 -4.98
C GLY A 212 13.37 5.64 -4.27
N GLY A 213 12.92 5.70 -3.00
CA GLY A 213 12.66 4.50 -2.20
C GLY A 213 11.66 3.53 -2.84
N ALA A 214 10.54 4.02 -3.36
CA ALA A 214 9.55 3.19 -4.03
C ALA A 214 10.10 2.52 -5.30
N ALA A 215 10.91 3.25 -6.11
CA ALA A 215 11.57 2.67 -7.28
C ALA A 215 12.56 1.56 -6.90
N ARG A 216 13.36 1.77 -5.84
CA ARG A 216 14.28 0.75 -5.32
C ARG A 216 13.54 -0.48 -4.82
N SER A 217 12.49 -0.28 -4.02
CA SER A 217 11.62 -1.36 -3.55
C SER A 217 11.01 -2.15 -4.71
N THR A 218 10.55 -1.45 -5.74
CA THR A 218 9.93 -2.08 -6.93
C THR A 218 10.95 -2.89 -7.72
N ALA A 219 12.14 -2.34 -7.97
CA ALA A 219 13.19 -3.07 -8.68
C ALA A 219 13.62 -4.32 -7.94
N ASP A 220 13.86 -4.20 -6.63
CA ASP A 220 14.25 -5.32 -5.78
C ASP A 220 13.20 -6.42 -5.75
N ALA A 221 11.94 -6.07 -5.48
CA ALA A 221 10.85 -7.04 -5.43
C ALA A 221 10.61 -7.73 -6.78
N TRP A 222 10.69 -6.98 -7.89
CA TRP A 222 10.50 -7.54 -9.22
C TRP A 222 11.59 -8.55 -9.59
N ILE A 223 12.86 -8.22 -9.31
CA ILE A 223 14.00 -9.10 -9.55
C ILE A 223 13.94 -10.35 -8.67
N ASN A 224 13.61 -10.19 -7.38
CA ASN A 224 13.44 -11.29 -6.45
C ASN A 224 12.28 -12.23 -6.85
N ALA A 225 11.26 -11.69 -7.53
CA ALA A 225 10.18 -12.49 -8.11
C ALA A 225 10.56 -13.17 -9.45
N GLY A 226 11.78 -12.99 -9.96
CA GLY A 226 12.28 -13.62 -11.18
C GLY A 226 12.11 -12.79 -12.46
N GLY A 227 11.65 -11.55 -12.34
CA GLY A 227 11.47 -10.64 -13.46
C GLY A 227 12.75 -9.89 -13.85
N ARG A 228 12.70 -9.18 -14.96
CA ARG A 228 13.78 -8.33 -15.47
C ARG A 228 13.39 -6.87 -15.33
N VAL A 229 14.33 -5.99 -15.00
CA VAL A 229 14.10 -4.55 -14.85
C VAL A 229 14.94 -3.77 -15.85
N ARG A 230 14.27 -2.98 -16.69
CA ARG A 230 14.91 -1.99 -17.56
C ARG A 230 14.71 -0.60 -16.96
N THR A 231 15.83 0.09 -16.73
CA THR A 231 15.81 1.41 -16.11
C THR A 231 15.80 2.50 -17.15
N PHE A 232 15.01 3.53 -16.89
CA PHE A 232 14.95 4.74 -17.69
C PHE A 232 15.44 5.94 -16.87
N LEU A 233 16.05 6.89 -17.54
CA LEU A 233 16.59 8.08 -16.87
C LEU A 233 15.44 8.92 -16.31
N GLY A 234 15.47 9.12 -14.99
CA GLY A 234 14.59 10.02 -14.26
C GLY A 234 15.40 11.12 -13.55
N LYS A 235 14.76 11.83 -12.64
CA LYS A 235 15.39 12.87 -11.80
C LYS A 235 16.56 12.32 -10.96
N ARG A 236 16.48 11.05 -10.56
CA ARG A 236 17.53 10.31 -9.85
C ARG A 236 17.78 8.99 -10.56
N LYS A 237 19.05 8.61 -10.65
CA LYS A 237 19.44 7.29 -11.13
C LYS A 237 18.98 6.22 -10.13
N LEU A 238 18.47 5.11 -10.63
CA LEU A 238 18.18 3.95 -9.81
C LEU A 238 19.48 3.24 -9.44
N GLU A 239 19.72 3.05 -8.17
CA GLU A 239 20.85 2.32 -7.62
C GLU A 239 20.38 1.36 -6.55
N LEU A 240 20.80 0.09 -6.65
CA LEU A 240 20.59 -0.93 -5.65
C LEU A 240 21.93 -1.27 -4.98
N PRO A 241 21.94 -1.60 -3.68
CA PRO A 241 23.19 -1.91 -2.94
C PRO A 241 23.91 -3.16 -3.47
N THR A 242 23.15 -4.10 -4.04
CA THR A 242 23.67 -5.28 -4.70
C THR A 242 24.05 -4.97 -6.15
N LYS A 243 25.12 -5.60 -6.66
CA LYS A 243 25.43 -5.54 -8.10
C LYS A 243 24.32 -6.23 -8.87
N THR A 244 23.35 -5.45 -9.27
CA THR A 244 22.19 -5.90 -10.04
C THR A 244 22.42 -5.58 -11.50
N GLU A 245 22.33 -6.59 -12.36
CA GLU A 245 22.33 -6.37 -13.80
C GLU A 245 20.92 -5.99 -14.24
N PHE A 246 20.77 -4.78 -14.75
CA PHE A 246 19.52 -4.34 -15.36
C PHE A 246 19.41 -4.86 -16.79
N ASP A 247 18.15 -5.09 -17.20
CA ASP A 247 17.85 -5.56 -18.55
C ASP A 247 18.29 -4.52 -19.61
N VAL A 248 19.04 -4.99 -20.59
CA VAL A 248 19.51 -4.20 -21.74
C VAL A 248 19.03 -4.82 -23.07
N SER A 249 18.11 -5.78 -23.00
CA SER A 249 17.54 -6.39 -24.19
C SER A 249 16.68 -5.40 -24.96
N SER A 250 16.32 -5.76 -26.19
CA SER A 250 15.33 -5.05 -26.99
C SER A 250 13.92 -5.63 -26.87
N ASP A 251 13.68 -6.53 -25.90
CA ASP A 251 12.37 -7.10 -25.67
C ASP A 251 11.36 -5.99 -25.32
N PRO A 252 10.10 -6.09 -25.72
CA PRO A 252 9.09 -5.12 -25.32
C PRO A 252 8.90 -5.13 -23.80
N LEU A 253 8.48 -4.00 -23.24
CA LEU A 253 8.10 -3.92 -21.83
C LEU A 253 6.73 -4.56 -21.65
N ASP A 254 6.61 -5.43 -20.63
CA ASP A 254 5.33 -5.99 -20.22
C ASP A 254 4.54 -5.02 -19.33
N MET A 255 5.28 -4.20 -18.58
CA MET A 255 4.74 -3.20 -17.67
C MET A 255 5.70 -2.03 -17.52
N ALA A 256 5.18 -0.82 -17.30
CA ALA A 256 6.02 0.36 -17.03
C ALA A 256 5.49 1.15 -15.83
N VAL A 257 6.39 1.63 -14.96
CA VAL A 257 6.07 2.44 -13.78
C VAL A 257 6.97 3.67 -13.75
N ASN A 258 6.35 4.84 -13.69
CA ASN A 258 7.06 6.11 -13.55
C ASN A 258 6.91 6.65 -12.13
N PHE A 259 7.98 6.59 -11.34
CA PHE A 259 8.04 7.17 -9.99
C PHE A 259 8.49 8.63 -9.95
N ASP A 260 8.78 9.22 -11.09
CA ASP A 260 9.12 10.65 -11.17
C ASP A 260 7.89 11.48 -11.54
N GLU A 261 7.90 12.74 -11.13
CA GLU A 261 6.85 13.71 -11.47
C GLU A 261 6.84 14.07 -12.96
N MET A 262 8.00 13.96 -13.61
CA MET A 262 8.14 14.27 -15.04
C MET A 262 7.86 13.02 -15.89
N PRO A 263 7.22 13.19 -17.03
CA PRO A 263 7.01 12.07 -17.97
C PRO A 263 8.33 11.43 -18.41
N CYS A 264 8.36 10.11 -18.48
CA CYS A 264 9.46 9.39 -19.11
C CYS A 264 9.31 9.48 -20.64
N MET A 265 10.25 10.14 -21.29
CA MET A 265 10.21 10.47 -22.73
C MET A 265 10.86 9.39 -23.63
N SER A 266 11.17 8.21 -23.10
CA SER A 266 11.71 7.13 -23.92
C SER A 266 10.61 6.48 -24.77
N ASP A 267 10.88 6.25 -26.05
CA ASP A 267 9.93 5.63 -26.98
C ASP A 267 9.49 4.23 -26.48
N ASP A 268 10.42 3.41 -25.99
CA ASP A 268 10.11 2.08 -25.42
C ASP A 268 9.18 2.19 -24.22
N PHE A 269 9.40 3.17 -23.35
CA PHE A 269 8.55 3.39 -22.18
C PHE A 269 7.15 3.84 -22.57
N MET A 270 7.09 4.79 -23.53
CA MET A 270 5.81 5.33 -24.03
C MET A 270 5.02 4.31 -24.84
N ALA A 271 5.71 3.38 -25.51
CA ALA A 271 5.07 2.30 -26.28
C ALA A 271 4.49 1.18 -25.41
N CYS A 272 4.84 1.12 -24.12
CA CYS A 272 4.30 0.12 -23.20
C CYS A 272 2.79 0.32 -23.02
N SER A 273 2.01 -0.70 -23.33
CA SER A 273 0.54 -0.64 -23.26
C SER A 273 0.00 -0.71 -21.83
N PHE A 274 0.79 -1.20 -20.89
CA PHE A 274 0.41 -1.33 -19.49
C PHE A 274 1.31 -0.46 -18.61
N GLN A 275 0.77 0.66 -18.18
CA GLN A 275 1.52 1.65 -17.40
C GLN A 275 0.81 1.95 -16.08
N ILE A 276 1.59 2.23 -15.04
CA ILE A 276 1.10 2.69 -13.74
C ILE A 276 1.68 4.08 -13.45
N ASN A 277 0.80 5.00 -13.09
CA ASN A 277 1.16 6.25 -12.45
C ASN A 277 0.99 6.10 -10.94
N PRO A 278 2.06 6.04 -10.11
CA PRO A 278 1.96 5.87 -8.67
C PRO A 278 1.26 7.02 -7.93
N SER A 279 1.08 8.15 -8.60
CA SER A 279 0.38 9.31 -8.05
C SER A 279 -1.14 9.17 -8.22
N TYR A 280 -1.87 9.73 -7.30
CA TYR A 280 -3.31 9.88 -7.39
C TYR A 280 -3.72 11.30 -7.00
N SER A 281 -4.78 11.78 -7.61
CA SER A 281 -5.38 13.08 -7.31
C SER A 281 -6.87 12.91 -6.94
N ARG A 282 -7.52 14.01 -6.62
CA ARG A 282 -8.98 14.02 -6.45
C ARG A 282 -9.65 13.46 -7.71
N PHE A 283 -10.65 12.60 -7.51
CA PHE A 283 -11.54 12.21 -8.59
C PHE A 283 -12.43 13.39 -9.02
N GLU A 284 -12.72 13.41 -10.32
CA GLU A 284 -13.73 14.28 -10.90
C GLU A 284 -14.93 13.45 -11.37
N GLY A 285 -16.11 14.05 -11.36
CA GLY A 285 -17.31 13.43 -11.86
C GLY A 285 -18.02 12.50 -10.87
N ASP A 286 -19.01 11.82 -11.39
CA ASP A 286 -19.82 10.85 -10.64
C ASP A 286 -19.11 9.50 -10.43
N LEU A 287 -19.75 8.61 -9.73
CA LEU A 287 -19.21 7.31 -9.38
C LEU A 287 -18.82 6.48 -10.63
N GLN A 288 -19.64 6.53 -11.70
CA GLN A 288 -19.37 5.82 -12.94
C GLN A 288 -18.09 6.34 -13.62
N THR A 289 -17.97 7.67 -13.73
CA THR A 289 -16.78 8.33 -14.30
C THR A 289 -15.51 7.96 -13.54
N ARG A 290 -15.59 7.83 -12.21
CA ARG A 290 -14.45 7.42 -11.35
C ARG A 290 -14.01 5.99 -11.68
N PHE A 291 -14.93 5.05 -11.82
CA PHE A 291 -14.60 3.69 -12.22
C PHE A 291 -14.03 3.60 -13.62
N GLU A 292 -14.52 4.41 -14.56
CA GLU A 292 -13.96 4.51 -15.91
C GLU A 292 -12.52 5.03 -15.90
N SER A 293 -12.24 6.05 -15.07
CA SER A 293 -10.88 6.59 -14.93
C SER A 293 -9.89 5.59 -14.35
N LEU A 294 -10.33 4.75 -13.39
CA LEU A 294 -9.48 3.70 -12.82
C LEU A 294 -9.07 2.61 -13.82
N ARG A 295 -9.81 2.45 -14.92
CA ARG A 295 -9.49 1.49 -15.99
C ARG A 295 -8.66 2.08 -17.10
N SER A 296 -8.54 3.39 -17.15
CA SER A 296 -7.75 4.06 -18.18
C SER A 296 -6.26 3.89 -17.93
N GLN A 297 -5.48 3.88 -19.03
CA GLN A 297 -4.03 3.84 -18.97
C GLN A 297 -3.47 5.27 -19.07
N PRO A 298 -2.44 5.59 -18.29
CA PRO A 298 -1.83 4.79 -17.21
C PRO A 298 -2.78 4.59 -16.05
N LEU A 299 -2.69 3.43 -15.37
CA LEU A 299 -3.49 3.15 -14.18
C LEU A 299 -3.22 4.18 -13.08
N ASP A 300 -4.30 4.60 -12.40
CA ASP A 300 -4.24 5.53 -11.26
C ASP A 300 -3.50 4.91 -10.06
N GLY A 301 -2.79 5.74 -9.32
CA GLY A 301 -1.98 5.33 -8.17
C GLY A 301 -2.75 4.65 -7.03
N ARG A 302 -4.07 4.75 -7.01
CA ARG A 302 -4.91 3.99 -6.05
C ARG A 302 -4.77 2.49 -6.21
N TRP A 303 -4.52 1.99 -7.42
CA TRP A 303 -4.23 0.58 -7.65
C TRP A 303 -3.00 0.12 -6.88
N MET A 304 -1.90 0.86 -7.03
CA MET A 304 -0.67 0.57 -6.30
C MET A 304 -0.86 0.74 -4.78
N LEU A 305 -1.56 1.80 -4.38
CA LEU A 305 -1.81 2.09 -2.96
C LEU A 305 -2.60 0.97 -2.28
N VAL A 306 -3.64 0.44 -2.92
CA VAL A 306 -4.43 -0.68 -2.42
C VAL A 306 -3.58 -1.96 -2.36
N ALA A 307 -2.87 -2.28 -3.44
CA ALA A 307 -2.06 -3.48 -3.50
C ALA A 307 -0.96 -3.49 -2.42
N GLN A 308 -0.19 -2.41 -2.29
CA GLN A 308 0.87 -2.32 -1.27
C GLN A 308 0.31 -2.36 0.17
N HIS A 309 -0.89 -1.81 0.37
CA HIS A 309 -1.54 -1.85 1.68
C HIS A 309 -1.93 -3.28 2.05
N LEU A 310 -2.48 -4.06 1.12
CA LEU A 310 -2.77 -5.47 1.33
C LEU A 310 -1.50 -6.29 1.58
N GLU A 311 -0.40 -6.00 0.88
CA GLU A 311 0.88 -6.66 1.13
C GLU A 311 1.42 -6.36 2.54
N ALA A 312 1.24 -5.14 3.07
CA ALA A 312 1.60 -4.83 4.45
C ALA A 312 0.83 -5.71 5.46
N TRP A 313 -0.46 -5.96 5.22
CA TRP A 313 -1.25 -6.87 6.04
C TRP A 313 -0.76 -8.31 5.95
N LYS A 314 -0.44 -8.79 4.76
CA LYS A 314 -0.01 -10.16 4.52
C LYS A 314 1.36 -10.47 5.11
N CYS A 315 2.35 -9.59 4.93
CA CYS A 315 3.74 -9.89 5.29
C CYS A 315 4.17 -9.36 6.66
N LEU A 316 3.48 -8.34 7.21
CA LEU A 316 3.96 -7.64 8.41
C LEU A 316 2.89 -7.48 9.49
N TRP A 317 1.72 -6.90 9.14
CA TRP A 317 0.78 -6.45 10.17
C TRP A 317 -0.04 -7.58 10.76
N ALA A 318 -0.62 -8.45 9.92
CA ALA A 318 -1.44 -9.56 10.37
C ALA A 318 -1.42 -10.75 9.41
N PRO A 319 -0.27 -11.44 9.25
CA PRO A 319 -0.14 -12.60 8.35
C PRO A 319 -1.18 -13.69 8.60
N GLN A 320 -1.64 -13.84 9.84
CA GLN A 320 -2.67 -14.80 10.22
C GLN A 320 -4.03 -14.54 9.58
N TYR A 321 -4.28 -13.32 9.11
CA TYR A 321 -5.53 -12.94 8.45
C TYR A 321 -5.41 -12.83 6.92
N ALA A 322 -4.29 -13.22 6.33
CA ALA A 322 -4.02 -13.06 4.90
C ALA A 322 -5.13 -13.63 3.99
N GLN A 323 -5.74 -14.77 4.38
CA GLN A 323 -6.85 -15.39 3.64
C GLN A 323 -8.21 -14.67 3.79
N LEU A 324 -8.34 -13.81 4.77
CA LEU A 324 -9.57 -13.09 5.08
C LEU A 324 -9.57 -11.67 4.55
N LEU A 325 -8.47 -11.25 3.94
CA LEU A 325 -8.34 -9.91 3.37
C LEU A 325 -9.24 -9.77 2.13
N PRO A 326 -9.80 -8.57 1.92
CA PRO A 326 -10.53 -8.29 0.69
C PRO A 326 -9.59 -8.41 -0.53
N SER A 327 -10.15 -8.71 -1.70
CA SER A 327 -9.38 -8.63 -2.96
C SER A 327 -8.97 -7.20 -3.28
N VAL A 328 -8.00 -7.02 -4.17
CA VAL A 328 -7.60 -5.70 -4.67
C VAL A 328 -8.79 -4.96 -5.28
N GLY A 329 -9.57 -5.66 -6.12
CA GLY A 329 -10.75 -5.09 -6.79
C GLY A 329 -11.83 -4.65 -5.80
N LEU A 330 -12.16 -5.50 -4.80
CA LEU A 330 -13.14 -5.16 -3.77
C LEU A 330 -12.68 -3.95 -2.94
N LEU A 331 -11.43 -3.95 -2.47
CA LEU A 331 -10.94 -2.87 -1.63
C LEU A 331 -10.85 -1.55 -2.41
N LEU A 332 -10.48 -1.60 -3.70
CA LEU A 332 -10.48 -0.42 -4.57
C LEU A 332 -11.90 0.11 -4.81
N THR A 333 -12.87 -0.78 -5.05
CA THR A 333 -14.29 -0.42 -5.19
C THR A 333 -14.79 0.26 -3.92
N GLN A 334 -14.53 -0.32 -2.76
CA GLN A 334 -14.92 0.25 -1.48
C GLN A 334 -14.23 1.60 -1.22
N LEU A 335 -12.95 1.75 -1.60
CA LEU A 335 -12.24 3.02 -1.50
C LEU A 335 -12.95 4.12 -2.30
N VAL A 336 -13.33 3.83 -3.55
CA VAL A 336 -14.03 4.80 -4.42
C VAL A 336 -15.39 5.18 -3.84
N HIS A 337 -16.16 4.24 -3.30
CA HIS A 337 -17.43 4.53 -2.64
C HIS A 337 -17.23 5.39 -1.38
N ALA A 338 -16.21 5.12 -0.59
CA ALA A 338 -15.88 5.92 0.58
C ALA A 338 -15.48 7.35 0.21
N GLU A 339 -14.64 7.54 -0.82
CA GLU A 339 -14.25 8.84 -1.34
C GLU A 339 -15.46 9.60 -1.88
N ASN A 340 -16.35 8.93 -2.63
CA ASN A 340 -17.57 9.54 -3.16
C ASN A 340 -18.50 10.05 -2.04
N LEU A 341 -18.65 9.28 -0.96
CA LEU A 341 -19.43 9.74 0.19
C LEU A 341 -18.78 10.94 0.87
N LEU A 342 -17.46 10.94 1.06
CA LEU A 342 -16.74 12.05 1.68
C LEU A 342 -16.88 13.33 0.89
N GLU A 343 -16.83 13.27 -0.43
CA GLU A 343 -17.04 14.45 -1.29
C GLU A 343 -18.43 15.04 -1.18
N SER A 344 -19.45 14.25 -0.91
CA SER A 344 -20.80 14.76 -0.72
C SER A 344 -20.95 15.68 0.50
N TYR A 345 -19.92 15.74 1.37
CA TYR A 345 -19.87 16.59 2.57
C TYR A 345 -18.92 17.79 2.43
N THR A 346 -18.21 17.91 1.30
CA THR A 346 -17.35 19.07 0.97
C THR A 346 -18.09 20.07 0.11
#